data_03343886a7ce371d36e2f9f9339654f1
#
_entry.id   03343886a7ce371d36e2f9f9339654f1
#
_cell.length_a   1.000
_cell.length_b   1.000
_cell.length_c   1.000
_cell.angle_alpha   90.00
_cell.angle_beta   90.00
_cell.angle_gamma   90.00
#
_symmetry.space_group_name_H-M   'P 1'
#
loop_
_entity.id
_entity.type
_entity.pdbx_description
1 polymer ?
#
loop_
_entity_poly.entity_id
_entity_poly.type
_entity_poly.pdbx_seq_one_letter_code
_entity_poly.pdbx_strand_id
1 'polypeptide(L)'
;MFEIRGVHRQNRGRLQNQGFTLNEQTLSRRLERVAAHVPQGARLADIGSDHGYLPVALMLRGVLEAAVAGEVAETPFASAQRNVRRNGLQERVTVRLANGLAAIEPQDRISVVSICGMGGDTMCEILEAGKQCLGGVTRLVLQPNGGERELRQWLAGNGYQIVCEELLRENRFDYEIIVAEPGRVVYSAEQLYFGPVLMQEKSEAFRVKWQRMLRQKQQTLANFQRARDAVPQAKIDDFNQQVGWITQLLA
;
A
#
# COMPACT_ATOMS: atom_id res chain seq x y z
N MET A 1 16.19 61.70 -31.25
CA MET A 1 14.82 62.30 -31.15
C MET A 1 13.83 61.13 -31.35
N PHE A 2 12.90 60.99 -30.47
CA PHE A 2 11.79 60.05 -30.30
C PHE A 2 12.02 58.85 -29.41
N GLU A 3 11.59 59.06 -28.18
CA GLU A 3 11.11 58.06 -27.20
C GLU A 3 9.94 57.25 -27.76
N ILE A 4 9.88 55.96 -27.41
CA ILE A 4 8.60 55.25 -27.30
C ILE A 4 8.57 54.46 -25.99
N ARG A 5 7.56 54.80 -25.23
CA ARG A 5 7.18 54.38 -23.88
C ARG A 5 6.81 52.93 -23.80
N GLY A 6 6.96 52.44 -22.59
CA GLY A 6 6.66 51.17 -22.02
C GLY A 6 5.32 50.52 -22.35
N VAL A 7 5.38 49.19 -22.32
CA VAL A 7 4.21 48.32 -22.25
C VAL A 7 4.29 47.50 -20.96
N HIS A 8 3.30 47.73 -20.15
CA HIS A 8 3.04 47.00 -18.90
C HIS A 8 3.06 45.50 -19.13
N ARG A 9 3.99 44.78 -18.46
CA ARG A 9 3.86 43.34 -18.22
C ARG A 9 2.91 43.15 -17.06
N GLN A 10 1.70 42.73 -17.38
CA GLN A 10 0.74 42.25 -16.42
C GLN A 10 1.29 41.02 -15.68
N ASN A 11 1.23 41.12 -14.38
CA ASN A 11 1.47 40.10 -13.37
C ASN A 11 0.58 38.87 -13.64
N ARG A 12 1.14 37.84 -14.27
CA ARG A 12 0.52 36.51 -14.24
C ARG A 12 0.81 35.91 -12.86
N GLY A 13 -0.20 35.97 -12.01
CA GLY A 13 -0.21 35.32 -10.73
C GLY A 13 0.17 33.85 -10.90
N ARG A 14 1.34 33.46 -10.39
CA ARG A 14 1.67 32.09 -10.10
C ARG A 14 0.68 31.62 -9.05
N LEU A 15 -0.30 30.83 -9.46
CA LEU A 15 -0.98 29.91 -8.57
C LEU A 15 0.10 28.97 -8.03
N GLN A 16 0.61 29.30 -6.86
CA GLN A 16 1.41 28.38 -6.08
C GLN A 16 0.47 27.21 -5.74
N ASN A 17 0.64 26.09 -6.43
CA ASN A 17 0.22 24.80 -5.93
C ASN A 17 0.91 24.66 -4.57
N GLN A 18 0.17 24.87 -3.49
CA GLN A 18 0.58 24.44 -2.16
C GLN A 18 0.56 22.92 -2.18
N GLY A 19 1.65 22.35 -2.65
CA GLY A 19 1.92 20.94 -2.46
C GLY A 19 1.96 20.68 -0.96
N PHE A 20 0.98 19.95 -0.44
CA PHE A 20 1.02 19.47 0.92
C PHE A 20 2.33 18.69 1.09
N THR A 21 3.24 19.25 1.88
CA THR A 21 4.47 18.55 2.24
C THR A 21 4.07 17.47 3.22
N LEU A 22 4.16 16.20 2.78
CA LEU A 22 3.97 15.06 3.68
C LEU A 22 5.01 15.13 4.79
N ASN A 23 4.55 14.98 6.01
CA ASN A 23 5.39 14.92 7.20
C ASN A 23 4.69 14.05 8.26
N GLU A 24 5.33 13.87 9.39
CA GLU A 24 4.85 13.08 10.53
C GLU A 24 3.55 13.62 11.17
N GLN A 25 3.21 14.86 10.92
CA GLN A 25 1.94 15.46 11.40
C GLN A 25 0.82 15.31 10.37
N THR A 26 1.18 15.21 9.08
CA THR A 26 0.23 15.14 7.96
C THR A 26 0.62 13.97 7.06
N LEU A 27 0.10 12.80 7.36
CA LEU A 27 0.22 11.63 6.51
C LEU A 27 -0.60 11.81 5.22
N SER A 28 -0.21 11.13 4.14
CA SER A 28 -1.08 10.99 2.98
C SER A 28 -2.39 10.30 3.39
N ARG A 29 -3.45 10.53 2.63
CA ARG A 29 -4.74 9.86 2.88
C ARG A 29 -4.59 8.34 2.92
N ARG A 30 -3.73 7.79 2.06
CA ARG A 30 -3.37 6.37 2.03
C ARG A 30 -2.75 5.92 3.35
N LEU A 31 -1.73 6.60 3.84
CA LEU A 31 -1.07 6.26 5.12
C LEU A 31 -1.97 6.52 6.34
N GLU A 32 -2.88 7.51 6.30
CA GLU A 32 -3.90 7.69 7.34
C GLU A 32 -4.82 6.48 7.45
N ARG A 33 -5.20 5.86 6.31
CA ARG A 33 -6.01 4.64 6.34
C ARG A 33 -5.22 3.45 6.86
N VAL A 34 -3.94 3.32 6.50
CA VAL A 34 -3.03 2.31 7.10
C VAL A 34 -2.93 2.51 8.61
N ALA A 35 -2.70 3.75 9.05
CA ALA A 35 -2.60 4.11 10.47
C ALA A 35 -3.86 3.73 11.27
N ALA A 36 -5.04 3.88 10.67
CA ALA A 36 -6.32 3.53 11.30
C ALA A 36 -6.47 2.04 11.64
N HIS A 37 -5.70 1.17 10.97
CA HIS A 37 -5.72 -0.28 11.22
C HIS A 37 -4.69 -0.75 12.24
N VAL A 38 -3.86 0.14 12.77
CA VAL A 38 -2.88 -0.18 13.81
C VAL A 38 -3.56 -0.06 15.18
N PRO A 39 -3.65 -1.15 15.97
CA PRO A 39 -4.32 -1.14 17.26
C PRO A 39 -3.61 -0.24 18.30
N GLN A 40 -4.39 0.28 19.24
CA GLN A 40 -3.86 0.99 20.39
C GLN A 40 -2.94 0.09 21.23
N GLY A 41 -1.79 0.61 21.63
CA GLY A 41 -0.78 -0.11 22.42
C GLY A 41 0.08 -1.07 21.58
N ALA A 42 -0.05 -1.03 20.26
CA ALA A 42 0.74 -1.91 19.37
C ALA A 42 2.24 -1.61 19.44
N ARG A 43 3.03 -2.66 19.19
CA ARG A 43 4.46 -2.60 18.89
C ARG A 43 4.61 -2.84 17.40
N LEU A 44 4.90 -1.78 16.65
CA LEU A 44 4.85 -1.77 15.18
C LEU A 44 6.23 -2.00 14.57
N ALA A 45 6.33 -2.88 13.58
CA ALA A 45 7.42 -2.86 12.61
C ALA A 45 6.90 -2.34 11.27
N ASP A 46 7.42 -1.20 10.83
CA ASP A 46 7.09 -0.60 9.53
C ASP A 46 8.25 -0.86 8.57
N ILE A 47 8.04 -1.70 7.57
CA ILE A 47 9.06 -2.24 6.67
C ILE A 47 9.05 -1.48 5.35
N GLY A 48 10.19 -0.91 4.99
CA GLY A 48 10.30 0.09 3.92
C GLY A 48 9.61 1.38 4.33
N SER A 49 9.95 1.85 5.52
CA SER A 49 9.23 2.90 6.26
C SER A 49 9.29 4.28 5.59
N ASP A 50 10.22 4.47 4.67
CA ASP A 50 10.47 5.72 3.93
C ASP A 50 10.34 6.96 4.84
N HIS A 51 11.40 7.57 5.25
CA HIS A 51 11.42 8.69 6.20
C HIS A 51 10.84 8.44 7.61
N GLY A 52 10.27 7.26 7.91
CA GLY A 52 9.68 6.94 9.22
C GLY A 52 8.40 7.69 9.54
N TYR A 53 7.66 8.18 8.54
CA TYR A 53 6.47 9.01 8.78
C TYR A 53 5.36 8.27 9.54
N LEU A 54 5.05 7.03 9.14
CA LEU A 54 3.99 6.26 9.78
C LEU A 54 4.27 5.95 11.26
N PRO A 55 5.42 5.34 11.63
CA PRO A 55 5.71 5.05 13.03
C PRO A 55 5.85 6.31 13.89
N VAL A 56 6.44 7.39 13.36
CA VAL A 56 6.55 8.67 14.08
C VAL A 56 5.17 9.29 14.32
N ALA A 57 4.31 9.35 13.31
CA ALA A 57 2.95 9.87 13.43
C ALA A 57 2.14 9.11 14.49
N LEU A 58 2.15 7.77 14.42
CA LEU A 58 1.43 6.92 15.37
C LEU A 58 1.98 7.04 16.79
N MET A 59 3.30 7.20 16.93
CA MET A 59 3.94 7.42 18.21
C MET A 59 3.55 8.77 18.85
N LEU A 60 3.55 9.85 18.06
CA LEU A 60 3.12 11.19 18.50
C LEU A 60 1.64 11.23 18.88
N ARG A 61 0.81 10.42 18.22
CA ARG A 61 -0.62 10.26 18.55
C ARG A 61 -0.86 9.37 19.77
N GLY A 62 0.18 8.80 20.36
CA GLY A 62 0.08 7.90 21.51
C GLY A 62 -0.54 6.54 21.19
N VAL A 63 -0.57 6.13 19.91
CA VAL A 63 -1.13 4.83 19.49
C VAL A 63 -0.16 3.69 19.80
N LEU A 64 1.16 3.91 19.65
CA LEU A 64 2.16 2.86 19.78
C LEU A 64 2.81 2.83 21.15
N GLU A 65 3.15 1.64 21.63
CA GLU A 65 4.07 1.43 22.75
C GLU A 65 5.52 1.60 22.30
N ALA A 66 5.90 0.99 21.18
CA ALA A 66 7.22 1.10 20.55
C ALA A 66 7.13 0.85 19.05
N ALA A 67 8.16 1.22 18.31
CA ALA A 67 8.22 0.92 16.88
C ALA A 67 9.63 0.60 16.40
N VAL A 68 9.69 -0.18 15.30
CA VAL A 68 10.87 -0.39 14.46
C VAL A 68 10.54 0.16 13.07
N ALA A 69 11.39 1.03 12.55
CA ALA A 69 11.36 1.48 11.17
C ALA A 69 12.50 0.79 10.41
N GLY A 70 12.16 -0.16 9.54
CA GLY A 70 13.11 -0.94 8.74
C GLY A 70 13.35 -0.32 7.38
N GLU A 71 14.61 -0.15 6.99
CA GLU A 71 15.04 0.39 5.70
C GLU A 71 16.15 -0.43 5.09
N VAL A 72 16.13 -0.60 3.76
CA VAL A 72 17.17 -1.33 3.03
C VAL A 72 18.23 -0.41 2.45
N ALA A 73 17.93 0.88 2.27
CA ALA A 73 18.82 1.86 1.67
C ALA A 73 19.24 2.95 2.68
N GLU A 74 20.50 3.38 2.59
CA GLU A 74 21.09 4.34 3.54
C GLU A 74 20.40 5.71 3.55
N THR A 75 19.95 6.21 2.39
CA THR A 75 19.32 7.54 2.29
C THR A 75 17.99 7.61 3.03
N PRO A 76 16.99 6.71 2.80
CA PRO A 76 15.77 6.68 3.60
C PRO A 76 16.05 6.33 5.08
N PHE A 77 16.99 5.43 5.37
CA PHE A 77 17.41 5.13 6.73
C PHE A 77 17.86 6.39 7.48
N ALA A 78 18.84 7.14 6.92
CA ALA A 78 19.32 8.37 7.52
C ALA A 78 18.20 9.43 7.66
N SER A 79 17.26 9.46 6.74
CA SER A 79 16.10 10.35 6.80
C SER A 79 15.14 9.98 7.93
N ALA A 80 14.81 8.69 8.08
CA ALA A 80 14.02 8.18 9.18
C ALA A 80 14.68 8.48 10.54
N GLN A 81 16.00 8.27 10.65
CA GLN A 81 16.73 8.62 11.87
C GLN A 81 16.65 10.11 12.22
N ARG A 82 16.78 11.00 11.22
CA ARG A 82 16.64 12.44 11.47
C ARG A 82 15.23 12.80 11.94
N ASN A 83 14.21 12.17 11.35
CA ASN A 83 12.82 12.40 11.72
C ASN A 83 12.52 11.93 13.15
N VAL A 84 12.96 10.74 13.52
CA VAL A 84 12.83 10.21 14.89
C VAL A 84 13.51 11.13 15.91
N ARG A 85 14.76 11.59 15.63
CA ARG A 85 15.50 12.50 16.51
C ARG A 85 14.82 13.85 16.65
N ARG A 86 14.35 14.43 15.54
CA ARG A 86 13.67 15.73 15.54
C ARG A 86 12.40 15.73 16.42
N ASN A 87 11.76 14.59 16.55
CA ASN A 87 10.55 14.42 17.36
C ASN A 87 10.84 13.88 18.78
N GLY A 88 12.10 13.68 19.17
CA GLY A 88 12.48 13.21 20.51
C GLY A 88 12.06 11.76 20.79
N LEU A 89 11.99 10.90 19.77
CA LEU A 89 11.43 9.56 19.87
C LEU A 89 12.47 8.42 19.88
N GLN A 90 13.76 8.73 20.09
CA GLN A 90 14.87 7.76 19.96
C GLN A 90 14.75 6.55 20.91
N GLU A 91 14.14 6.76 22.08
CA GLU A 91 13.95 5.71 23.06
C GLU A 91 12.75 4.78 22.75
N ARG A 92 11.89 5.17 21.78
CA ARG A 92 10.65 4.47 21.49
C ARG A 92 10.53 4.00 20.04
N VAL A 93 11.30 4.60 19.12
CA VAL A 93 11.34 4.26 17.70
C VAL A 93 12.77 3.93 17.30
N THR A 94 13.01 2.66 17.04
CA THR A 94 14.30 2.16 16.55
C THR A 94 14.31 2.19 15.02
N VAL A 95 15.33 2.78 14.41
CA VAL A 95 15.52 2.75 12.96
C VAL A 95 16.63 1.76 12.63
N ARG A 96 16.36 0.78 11.75
CA ARG A 96 17.34 -0.25 11.36
C ARG A 96 17.55 -0.30 9.87
N LEU A 97 18.82 -0.37 9.47
CA LEU A 97 19.22 -0.66 8.10
C LEU A 97 19.28 -2.18 7.93
N ALA A 98 18.23 -2.76 7.33
CA ALA A 98 18.08 -4.21 7.19
C ALA A 98 17.16 -4.56 6.03
N ASN A 99 17.28 -5.76 5.49
CA ASN A 99 16.43 -6.23 4.39
C ASN A 99 15.13 -6.84 4.94
N GLY A 100 14.00 -6.20 4.62
CA GLY A 100 12.67 -6.70 4.96
C GLY A 100 12.52 -6.95 6.47
N LEU A 101 11.94 -8.09 6.82
CA LEU A 101 11.67 -8.47 8.21
C LEU A 101 12.92 -8.78 9.06
N ALA A 102 14.12 -8.82 8.47
CA ALA A 102 15.36 -8.88 9.23
C ALA A 102 15.59 -7.62 10.09
N ALA A 103 14.80 -6.56 9.88
CA ALA A 103 14.76 -5.40 10.76
C ALA A 103 14.15 -5.72 12.15
N ILE A 104 13.44 -6.82 12.30
CA ILE A 104 12.78 -7.22 13.55
C ILE A 104 13.71 -8.11 14.36
N GLU A 105 13.94 -7.74 15.62
CA GLU A 105 14.68 -8.53 16.59
C GLU A 105 13.73 -9.09 17.68
N PRO A 106 14.02 -10.24 18.31
CA PRO A 106 13.12 -10.86 19.29
C PRO A 106 12.74 -9.95 20.48
N GLN A 107 13.67 -9.09 20.93
CA GLN A 107 13.44 -8.13 22.02
C GLN A 107 12.45 -7.02 21.66
N ASP A 108 12.19 -6.77 20.37
CA ASP A 108 11.23 -5.76 19.95
C ASP A 108 9.79 -6.16 20.28
N ARG A 109 9.52 -7.46 20.42
CA ARG A 109 8.18 -8.02 20.72
C ARG A 109 7.11 -7.43 19.82
N ILE A 110 7.37 -7.39 18.51
CA ILE A 110 6.48 -6.82 17.51
C ILE A 110 5.14 -7.57 17.50
N SER A 111 4.06 -6.82 17.55
CA SER A 111 2.69 -7.33 17.44
C SER A 111 2.01 -6.99 16.11
N VAL A 112 2.47 -5.94 15.43
CA VAL A 112 1.92 -5.50 14.14
C VAL A 112 3.06 -5.25 13.16
N VAL A 113 2.89 -5.69 11.92
CA VAL A 113 3.80 -5.37 10.80
C VAL A 113 3.03 -4.58 9.76
N SER A 114 3.59 -3.45 9.32
CA SER A 114 3.12 -2.72 8.14
C SER A 114 4.15 -2.81 7.02
N ILE A 115 3.65 -3.00 5.77
CA ILE A 115 4.44 -2.93 4.53
C ILE A 115 3.61 -2.14 3.52
N CYS A 116 4.10 -0.98 3.10
CA CYS A 116 3.32 -0.06 2.27
C CYS A 116 4.09 0.40 1.03
N GLY A 117 3.37 0.61 -0.09
CA GLY A 117 3.92 1.24 -1.28
C GLY A 117 4.81 0.34 -2.14
N MET A 118 4.80 -0.97 -1.92
CA MET A 118 5.54 -1.97 -2.70
C MET A 118 4.59 -2.81 -3.56
N GLY A 119 5.12 -3.52 -4.55
CA GLY A 119 4.35 -4.53 -5.29
C GLY A 119 4.01 -5.74 -4.41
N GLY A 120 2.88 -6.39 -4.69
CA GLY A 120 2.44 -7.59 -3.97
C GLY A 120 3.46 -8.72 -3.99
N ASP A 121 4.11 -8.94 -5.14
CA ASP A 121 5.17 -9.96 -5.27
C ASP A 121 6.34 -9.67 -4.32
N THR A 122 6.81 -8.41 -4.28
CA THR A 122 7.88 -7.99 -3.36
C THR A 122 7.45 -8.18 -1.89
N MET A 123 6.19 -7.87 -1.56
CA MET A 123 5.68 -8.13 -0.21
C MET A 123 5.67 -9.62 0.13
N CYS A 124 5.26 -10.47 -0.82
CA CYS A 124 5.32 -11.92 -0.65
C CYS A 124 6.75 -12.41 -0.40
N GLU A 125 7.72 -11.91 -1.16
CA GLU A 125 9.15 -12.23 -0.97
C GLU A 125 9.65 -11.80 0.41
N ILE A 126 9.32 -10.59 0.86
CA ILE A 126 9.69 -10.08 2.19
C ILE A 126 9.08 -10.93 3.31
N LEU A 127 7.79 -11.24 3.20
CA LEU A 127 7.07 -12.03 4.19
C LEU A 127 7.58 -13.48 4.22
N GLU A 128 7.85 -14.07 3.06
CA GLU A 128 8.39 -15.44 2.95
C GLU A 128 9.79 -15.55 3.53
N ALA A 129 10.68 -14.63 3.18
CA ALA A 129 12.07 -14.63 3.68
C ALA A 129 12.17 -14.40 5.20
N GLY A 130 11.20 -13.68 5.77
CA GLY A 130 11.20 -13.31 7.20
C GLY A 130 10.16 -14.03 8.05
N LYS A 131 9.57 -15.13 7.59
CA LYS A 131 8.49 -15.87 8.31
C LYS A 131 8.79 -16.13 9.78
N GLN A 132 10.04 -16.46 10.11
CA GLN A 132 10.47 -16.73 11.49
C GLN A 132 10.32 -15.51 12.41
N CYS A 133 10.27 -14.29 11.87
CA CYS A 133 10.08 -13.06 12.64
C CYS A 133 8.59 -12.77 12.94
N LEU A 134 7.67 -13.55 12.34
CA LEU A 134 6.23 -13.32 12.45
C LEU A 134 5.56 -14.08 13.61
N GLY A 135 6.29 -14.90 14.36
CA GLY A 135 5.71 -15.77 15.40
C GLY A 135 4.96 -15.04 16.53
N GLY A 136 5.26 -13.78 16.79
CA GLY A 136 4.56 -12.92 17.76
C GLY A 136 3.60 -11.90 17.13
N VAL A 137 3.54 -11.86 15.80
CA VAL A 137 2.75 -10.85 15.05
C VAL A 137 1.30 -11.31 14.99
N THR A 138 0.42 -10.46 15.50
CA THR A 138 -1.03 -10.71 15.51
C THR A 138 -1.76 -10.03 14.36
N ARG A 139 -1.11 -9.06 13.66
CA ARG A 139 -1.72 -8.34 12.54
C ARG A 139 -0.70 -7.89 11.53
N LEU A 140 -1.05 -8.07 10.26
CA LEU A 140 -0.37 -7.50 9.10
C LEU A 140 -1.26 -6.39 8.51
N VAL A 141 -0.69 -5.23 8.25
CA VAL A 141 -1.36 -4.11 7.56
C VAL A 141 -0.57 -3.82 6.28
N LEU A 142 -1.11 -4.27 5.15
CA LEU A 142 -0.40 -4.31 3.88
C LEU A 142 -1.06 -3.37 2.88
N GLN A 143 -0.26 -2.53 2.21
CA GLN A 143 -0.76 -1.66 1.16
C GLN A 143 0.05 -1.88 -0.12
N PRO A 144 -0.36 -2.82 -0.98
CA PRO A 144 0.31 -3.09 -2.24
C PRO A 144 0.03 -2.01 -3.30
N ASN A 145 1.01 -1.81 -4.19
CA ASN A 145 0.86 -1.00 -5.41
C ASN A 145 0.66 -1.93 -6.63
N GLY A 146 -0.31 -2.84 -6.56
CA GLY A 146 -0.55 -3.93 -7.50
C GLY A 146 -0.06 -5.28 -6.98
N GLY A 147 -0.51 -6.40 -7.59
CA GLY A 147 -0.21 -7.76 -7.13
C GLY A 147 -1.04 -8.16 -5.90
N GLU A 148 -2.23 -7.57 -5.74
CA GLU A 148 -3.11 -7.84 -4.61
C GLU A 148 -3.57 -9.30 -4.57
N ARG A 149 -3.81 -9.91 -5.75
CA ARG A 149 -4.23 -11.31 -5.86
C ARG A 149 -3.17 -12.26 -5.32
N GLU A 150 -1.94 -12.09 -5.74
CA GLU A 150 -0.78 -12.89 -5.35
C GLU A 150 -0.52 -12.74 -3.84
N LEU A 151 -0.65 -11.53 -3.31
CA LEU A 151 -0.52 -11.25 -1.88
C LEU A 151 -1.62 -11.94 -1.07
N ARG A 152 -2.90 -11.88 -1.49
CA ARG A 152 -4.00 -12.60 -0.85
C ARG A 152 -3.79 -14.11 -0.88
N GLN A 153 -3.28 -14.63 -2.01
CA GLN A 153 -2.98 -16.05 -2.16
C GLN A 153 -1.86 -16.47 -1.19
N TRP A 154 -0.81 -15.66 -1.07
CA TRP A 154 0.27 -15.91 -0.12
C TRP A 154 -0.26 -15.93 1.31
N LEU A 155 -1.06 -14.94 1.70
CA LEU A 155 -1.64 -14.82 3.05
C LEU A 155 -2.45 -16.08 3.40
N ALA A 156 -3.39 -16.48 2.55
CA ALA A 156 -4.22 -17.67 2.78
C ALA A 156 -3.38 -18.97 2.87
N GLY A 157 -2.37 -19.09 2.00
CA GLY A 157 -1.45 -20.24 1.97
C GLY A 157 -0.53 -20.32 3.19
N ASN A 158 -0.33 -19.20 3.89
CA ASN A 158 0.58 -19.10 5.04
C ASN A 158 -0.13 -18.92 6.40
N GLY A 159 -1.42 -19.25 6.46
CA GLY A 159 -2.16 -19.29 7.73
C GLY A 159 -2.61 -17.91 8.20
N TYR A 160 -2.86 -16.99 7.28
CA TYR A 160 -3.48 -15.69 7.55
C TYR A 160 -4.86 -15.62 6.91
N GLN A 161 -5.82 -15.04 7.62
CA GLN A 161 -7.13 -14.65 7.10
C GLN A 161 -7.19 -13.14 6.95
N ILE A 162 -7.83 -12.69 5.88
CA ILE A 162 -8.09 -11.28 5.64
C ILE A 162 -9.31 -10.89 6.46
N VAL A 163 -9.12 -9.96 7.40
CA VAL A 163 -10.16 -9.50 8.34
C VAL A 163 -10.74 -8.15 7.95
N CYS A 164 -10.02 -7.36 7.17
CA CYS A 164 -10.49 -6.09 6.64
C CYS A 164 -9.78 -5.77 5.32
N GLU A 165 -10.48 -5.12 4.44
CA GLU A 165 -9.91 -4.53 3.23
C GLU A 165 -10.52 -3.16 3.00
N GLU A 166 -9.71 -2.23 2.51
CA GLU A 166 -10.18 -0.93 2.08
C GLU A 166 -9.70 -0.62 0.67
N LEU A 167 -10.52 0.08 -0.07
CA LEU A 167 -10.17 0.65 -1.36
C LEU A 167 -10.38 2.16 -1.30
N LEU A 168 -9.33 2.91 -1.58
CA LEU A 168 -9.39 4.35 -1.68
C LEU A 168 -8.76 4.84 -2.98
N ARG A 169 -9.26 5.98 -3.47
CA ARG A 169 -8.69 6.66 -4.62
C ARG A 169 -8.01 7.94 -4.16
N GLU A 170 -6.72 8.04 -4.46
CA GLU A 170 -5.90 9.23 -4.19
C GLU A 170 -5.03 9.53 -5.42
N ASN A 171 -4.97 10.79 -5.85
CA ASN A 171 -4.12 11.23 -6.97
C ASN A 171 -4.24 10.38 -8.25
N ARG A 172 -5.46 9.95 -8.61
CA ARG A 172 -5.79 9.08 -9.76
C ARG A 172 -5.40 7.61 -9.63
N PHE A 173 -4.76 7.20 -8.53
CA PHE A 173 -4.45 5.82 -8.23
C PHE A 173 -5.50 5.23 -7.29
N ASP A 174 -5.76 3.95 -7.48
CA ASP A 174 -6.55 3.15 -6.54
C ASP A 174 -5.57 2.38 -5.65
N TYR A 175 -5.75 2.53 -4.36
CA TYR A 175 -4.94 1.85 -3.36
C TYR A 175 -5.82 0.89 -2.57
N GLU A 176 -5.38 -0.34 -2.46
CA GLU A 176 -5.99 -1.30 -1.55
C GLU A 176 -5.16 -1.41 -0.28
N ILE A 177 -5.86 -1.51 0.84
CA ILE A 177 -5.26 -1.84 2.13
C ILE A 177 -5.83 -3.18 2.53
N ILE A 178 -4.96 -4.13 2.85
CA ILE A 178 -5.30 -5.49 3.23
C ILE A 178 -4.83 -5.69 4.66
N VAL A 179 -5.77 -6.00 5.55
CA VAL A 179 -5.49 -6.31 6.95
C VAL A 179 -5.69 -7.80 7.14
N ALA A 180 -4.64 -8.48 7.60
CA ALA A 180 -4.68 -9.92 7.82
C ALA A 180 -4.23 -10.28 9.25
N GLU A 181 -4.80 -11.32 9.78
CA GLU A 181 -4.50 -11.87 11.10
C GLU A 181 -4.27 -13.38 10.98
N PRO A 182 -3.55 -14.01 11.92
CA PRO A 182 -3.42 -15.46 11.94
C PRO A 182 -4.79 -16.15 11.90
N GLY A 183 -4.96 -17.07 10.97
CA GLY A 183 -6.22 -17.79 10.77
C GLY A 183 -6.16 -18.67 9.53
N ARG A 184 -7.02 -19.67 9.46
CA ARG A 184 -7.11 -20.58 8.31
C ARG A 184 -8.36 -20.28 7.51
N VAL A 185 -8.19 -20.10 6.21
CA VAL A 185 -9.26 -19.78 5.28
C VAL A 185 -8.92 -20.33 3.90
N VAL A 186 -9.96 -20.61 3.13
CA VAL A 186 -9.84 -20.93 1.69
C VAL A 186 -10.66 -19.91 0.94
N TYR A 187 -10.01 -19.17 0.06
CA TYR A 187 -10.67 -18.20 -0.80
C TYR A 187 -10.89 -18.77 -2.20
N SER A 188 -12.02 -18.43 -2.82
CA SER A 188 -12.25 -18.70 -4.23
C SER A 188 -11.31 -17.86 -5.10
N ALA A 189 -11.16 -18.25 -6.38
CA ALA A 189 -10.37 -17.48 -7.34
C ALA A 189 -10.89 -16.03 -7.50
N GLU A 190 -12.20 -15.82 -7.43
CA GLU A 190 -12.83 -14.51 -7.47
C GLU A 190 -12.55 -13.70 -6.21
N GLN A 191 -12.62 -14.32 -5.02
CA GLN A 191 -12.27 -13.67 -3.77
C GLN A 191 -10.81 -13.22 -3.74
N LEU A 192 -9.88 -14.03 -4.26
CA LEU A 192 -8.49 -13.64 -4.40
C LEU A 192 -8.32 -12.48 -5.39
N TYR A 193 -9.09 -12.46 -6.46
CA TYR A 193 -9.01 -11.44 -7.51
C TYR A 193 -9.61 -10.09 -7.07
N PHE A 194 -10.77 -10.10 -6.45
CA PHE A 194 -11.52 -8.89 -6.10
C PHE A 194 -11.26 -8.39 -4.67
N GLY A 195 -10.84 -9.26 -3.78
CA GLY A 195 -10.81 -9.04 -2.34
C GLY A 195 -12.05 -9.60 -1.64
N PRO A 196 -11.89 -10.55 -0.69
CA PRO A 196 -13.01 -11.23 -0.04
C PRO A 196 -13.93 -10.26 0.72
N VAL A 197 -13.38 -9.20 1.33
CA VAL A 197 -14.15 -8.17 2.05
C VAL A 197 -14.68 -7.12 1.08
N LEU A 198 -13.86 -6.64 0.15
CA LEU A 198 -14.26 -5.64 -0.85
C LEU A 198 -15.44 -6.10 -1.71
N MET A 199 -15.50 -7.39 -2.05
CA MET A 199 -16.63 -7.98 -2.80
C MET A 199 -17.94 -7.95 -2.03
N GLN A 200 -17.91 -8.03 -0.71
CA GLN A 200 -19.11 -7.99 0.14
C GLN A 200 -19.62 -6.56 0.30
N GLU A 201 -18.71 -5.62 0.54
CA GLU A 201 -19.05 -4.22 0.78
C GLU A 201 -19.49 -3.49 -0.49
N LYS A 202 -18.87 -3.81 -1.62
CA LYS A 202 -19.14 -3.20 -2.94
C LYS A 202 -19.27 -1.67 -2.88
N SER A 203 -18.34 -1.01 -2.22
CA SER A 203 -18.32 0.45 -2.08
C SER A 203 -18.37 1.17 -3.44
N GLU A 204 -18.70 2.45 -3.47
CA GLU A 204 -18.70 3.23 -4.71
C GLU A 204 -17.31 3.22 -5.38
N ALA A 205 -16.25 3.40 -4.60
CA ALA A 205 -14.86 3.33 -5.10
C ALA A 205 -14.57 1.98 -5.76
N PHE A 206 -15.05 0.88 -5.18
CA PHE A 206 -14.93 -0.47 -5.73
C PHE A 206 -15.66 -0.60 -7.07
N ARG A 207 -16.92 -0.17 -7.16
CA ARG A 207 -17.68 -0.19 -8.41
C ARG A 207 -17.00 0.62 -9.51
N VAL A 208 -16.54 1.84 -9.20
CA VAL A 208 -15.85 2.72 -10.14
C VAL A 208 -14.54 2.10 -10.62
N LYS A 209 -13.74 1.49 -9.73
CA LYS A 209 -12.53 0.75 -10.09
C LYS A 209 -12.85 -0.35 -11.11
N TRP A 210 -13.81 -1.22 -10.80
CA TRP A 210 -14.09 -2.39 -11.62
C TRP A 210 -14.81 -2.05 -12.93
N GLN A 211 -15.63 -1.02 -12.99
CA GLN A 211 -16.16 -0.49 -14.25
C GLN A 211 -15.05 0.02 -15.17
N ARG A 212 -14.04 0.69 -14.62
CA ARG A 212 -12.87 1.13 -15.40
C ARG A 212 -12.04 -0.05 -15.86
N MET A 213 -11.79 -1.01 -14.97
CA MET A 213 -11.04 -2.24 -15.30
C MET A 213 -11.74 -3.06 -16.39
N LEU A 214 -13.07 -3.17 -16.35
CA LEU A 214 -13.85 -3.83 -17.38
C LEU A 214 -13.59 -3.21 -18.76
N ARG A 215 -13.74 -1.88 -18.86
CA ARG A 215 -13.48 -1.16 -20.12
C ARG A 215 -12.06 -1.37 -20.65
N GLN A 216 -11.06 -1.31 -19.75
CA GLN A 216 -9.66 -1.54 -20.14
C GLN A 216 -9.43 -2.96 -20.65
N LYS A 217 -9.99 -3.97 -19.97
CA LYS A 217 -9.82 -5.38 -20.40
C LYS A 217 -10.54 -5.67 -21.70
N GLN A 218 -11.74 -5.15 -21.91
CA GLN A 218 -12.46 -5.25 -23.18
C GLN A 218 -11.67 -4.60 -24.33
N GLN A 219 -11.08 -3.42 -24.09
CA GLN A 219 -10.22 -2.76 -25.07
C GLN A 219 -8.96 -3.60 -25.39
N THR A 220 -8.36 -4.21 -24.37
CA THR A 220 -7.20 -5.09 -24.55
C THR A 220 -7.56 -6.33 -25.37
N LEU A 221 -8.70 -6.97 -25.10
CA LEU A 221 -9.19 -8.10 -25.90
C LEU A 221 -9.43 -7.70 -27.36
N ALA A 222 -10.02 -6.54 -27.61
CA ALA A 222 -10.20 -6.01 -28.97
C ALA A 222 -8.85 -5.75 -29.69
N ASN A 223 -7.82 -5.34 -28.92
CA ASN A 223 -6.48 -5.15 -29.46
C ASN A 223 -5.79 -6.50 -29.79
N PHE A 224 -6.03 -7.54 -28.98
CA PHE A 224 -5.54 -8.90 -29.27
C PHE A 224 -6.02 -9.41 -30.62
N GLN A 225 -7.28 -9.14 -30.98
CA GLN A 225 -7.84 -9.52 -32.30
C GLN A 225 -7.20 -8.79 -33.48
N ARG A 226 -6.57 -7.62 -33.22
CA ARG A 226 -5.91 -6.79 -34.25
C ARG A 226 -4.40 -6.94 -34.24
N ALA A 227 -3.85 -7.72 -33.31
CA ALA A 227 -2.41 -7.90 -33.19
C ALA A 227 -1.83 -8.59 -34.44
N ARG A 228 -0.65 -8.15 -34.89
CA ARG A 228 0.06 -8.76 -36.01
C ARG A 228 0.63 -10.14 -35.67
N ASP A 229 1.07 -10.30 -34.42
CA ASP A 229 1.61 -11.55 -33.90
C ASP A 229 0.51 -12.31 -33.13
N ALA A 230 0.59 -13.63 -33.15
CA ALA A 230 -0.37 -14.48 -32.44
C ALA A 230 -0.27 -14.28 -30.93
N VAL A 231 -1.37 -13.85 -30.31
CA VAL A 231 -1.47 -13.78 -28.85
C VAL A 231 -1.73 -15.20 -28.32
N PRO A 232 -0.99 -15.67 -27.28
CA PRO A 232 -1.21 -16.99 -26.71
C PRO A 232 -2.66 -17.18 -26.26
N GLN A 233 -3.30 -18.29 -26.62
CA GLN A 233 -4.70 -18.57 -26.33
C GLN A 233 -4.99 -18.52 -24.82
N ALA A 234 -4.11 -19.07 -23.99
CA ALA A 234 -4.23 -19.04 -22.53
C ALA A 234 -4.35 -17.61 -21.97
N LYS A 235 -3.69 -16.63 -22.59
CA LYS A 235 -3.82 -15.20 -22.18
C LYS A 235 -5.18 -14.63 -22.57
N ILE A 236 -5.69 -15.00 -23.75
CA ILE A 236 -7.03 -14.58 -24.20
C ILE A 236 -8.09 -15.17 -23.26
N ASP A 237 -7.96 -16.44 -22.90
CA ASP A 237 -8.89 -17.14 -22.02
C ASP A 237 -8.91 -16.54 -20.61
N ASP A 238 -7.74 -16.21 -20.04
CA ASP A 238 -7.62 -15.53 -18.75
C ASP A 238 -8.30 -14.16 -18.78
N PHE A 239 -8.08 -13.36 -19.82
CA PHE A 239 -8.75 -12.06 -19.97
C PHE A 239 -10.27 -12.19 -20.11
N ASN A 240 -10.76 -13.17 -20.88
CA ASN A 240 -12.18 -13.45 -21.03
C ASN A 240 -12.81 -13.87 -19.68
N GLN A 241 -12.14 -14.73 -18.94
CA GLN A 241 -12.57 -15.14 -17.60
C GLN A 241 -12.70 -13.93 -16.66
N GLN A 242 -11.69 -13.07 -16.62
CA GLN A 242 -11.68 -11.87 -15.80
C GLN A 242 -12.79 -10.89 -16.22
N VAL A 243 -13.03 -10.70 -17.53
CA VAL A 243 -14.16 -9.90 -18.04
C VAL A 243 -15.50 -10.49 -17.58
N GLY A 244 -15.65 -11.82 -17.66
CA GLY A 244 -16.84 -12.52 -17.18
C GLY A 244 -17.10 -12.26 -15.70
N TRP A 245 -16.08 -12.45 -14.85
CA TRP A 245 -16.18 -12.19 -13.41
C TRP A 245 -16.55 -10.74 -13.10
N ILE A 246 -15.91 -9.76 -13.76
CA ILE A 246 -16.21 -8.34 -13.51
C ILE A 246 -17.63 -8.00 -13.96
N THR A 247 -18.06 -8.54 -15.09
CA THR A 247 -19.43 -8.30 -15.57
C THR A 247 -20.46 -8.84 -14.59
N GLN A 248 -20.27 -10.06 -14.10
CA GLN A 248 -21.15 -10.67 -13.10
C GLN A 248 -21.13 -9.91 -11.77
N LEU A 249 -19.96 -9.43 -11.33
CA LEU A 249 -19.82 -8.67 -10.09
C LEU A 249 -20.58 -7.34 -10.13
N LEU A 250 -20.63 -6.69 -11.31
CA LEU A 250 -21.25 -5.37 -11.50
C LEU A 250 -22.75 -5.43 -11.84
N ALA A 251 -23.25 -6.61 -12.17
CA ALA A 251 -24.69 -6.85 -12.38
C ALA A 251 -25.46 -6.78 -11.06
#